data_5f8b86755cfe9cb3c7a9e4c35dd714df
#
_entry.id   5f8b86755cfe9cb3c7a9e4c35dd714df
#
_cell.length_a   1.000
_cell.length_b   1.000
_cell.length_c   1.000
_cell.angle_alpha   90.00
_cell.angle_beta   90.00
_cell.angle_gamma   90.00
#
_symmetry.space_group_name_H-M   'P 1'
#
loop_
_entity.id
_entity.type
_entity.pdbx_description
1 polymer ?
#
loop_
_entity_poly.entity_id
_entity_poly.type
_entity_poly.pdbx_seq_one_letter_code
_entity_poly.pdbx_strand_id
1 'polypeptide(L)'
;MDDVQGNTVVLYGGESEEREVSLNSGGCIAEALRGEGVEVEMYDWLPEKLEDFLSRRYGRVYIALHGGSGEDGRVQAMLELAGIPYTGVRPRAAANGMDKHLSKIIVGAATDVPVPDVVIVPAEEALGRIESGKADRWSEIVSKLGVPLIVKPARNGSSVGVTLVEDAGALDEAVRRACVSADELVMFEQYIKGYELTVAVLNGRALGVCQIIPKNAFYDWDAKYNRNDTEYLTPSSLGAAFDARLCAMAEKVARALECTDGVVRADFLADGSLKPYFLEINTVPGMTSHSLVPKIARQAGMSFGALCVEVLKGAK
;
A
#
# COMPACT_ATOMS: atom_id res chain seq x y z
N MET A 1 -22.31 -3.71 21.43
CA MET A 1 -21.20 -2.98 22.08
C MET A 1 -20.34 -3.87 22.98
N ASP A 2 -20.72 -5.11 23.22
CA ASP A 2 -20.06 -5.98 24.20
C ASP A 2 -18.77 -6.69 23.72
N ASP A 3 -18.39 -6.54 22.45
CA ASP A 3 -17.21 -7.24 21.85
C ASP A 3 -15.92 -6.42 21.81
N VAL A 4 -15.88 -5.24 22.41
CA VAL A 4 -14.69 -4.35 22.38
C VAL A 4 -14.04 -4.22 23.76
N GLN A 5 -14.37 -5.12 24.72
CA GLN A 5 -13.79 -5.11 26.06
C GLN A 5 -12.39 -5.73 26.06
N GLY A 6 -11.42 -4.92 26.38
CA GLY A 6 -9.99 -5.26 26.53
C GLY A 6 -9.16 -4.01 26.37
N ASN A 7 -7.97 -3.99 26.99
CA ASN A 7 -7.00 -2.90 26.93
C ASN A 7 -6.56 -2.71 25.46
N THR A 8 -7.18 -1.78 24.72
CA THR A 8 -6.89 -1.52 23.31
C THR A 8 -5.73 -0.55 23.19
N VAL A 9 -4.76 -0.88 22.38
CA VAL A 9 -3.63 0.02 22.06
C VAL A 9 -3.57 0.33 20.57
N VAL A 10 -3.33 1.58 20.22
CA VAL A 10 -2.92 2.00 18.87
C VAL A 10 -1.41 1.94 18.79
N LEU A 11 -0.91 1.04 17.93
CA LEU A 11 0.51 0.86 17.66
C LEU A 11 0.90 1.74 16.47
N TYR A 12 1.71 2.76 16.70
CA TYR A 12 2.03 3.82 15.73
C TYR A 12 3.51 4.21 15.80
N GLY A 13 3.99 5.11 14.94
CA GLY A 13 5.38 5.53 14.86
C GLY A 13 6.19 4.62 13.92
N GLY A 14 7.04 3.77 14.48
CA GLY A 14 7.88 2.85 13.69
C GLY A 14 9.20 3.46 13.26
N GLU A 15 10.01 2.64 12.58
CA GLU A 15 11.36 2.99 12.12
C GLU A 15 11.44 3.38 10.63
N SER A 16 10.31 3.33 9.91
CA SER A 16 10.29 3.58 8.47
C SER A 16 10.36 5.07 8.11
N GLU A 17 10.62 5.38 6.86
CA GLU A 17 10.55 6.74 6.32
C GLU A 17 9.13 7.34 6.41
N GLU A 18 8.10 6.51 6.62
CA GLU A 18 6.71 6.91 6.78
C GLU A 18 6.30 7.16 8.25
N ARG A 19 7.28 7.26 9.17
CA ARG A 19 7.04 7.48 10.61
C ARG A 19 6.09 8.65 10.89
N GLU A 20 6.28 9.79 10.25
CA GLU A 20 5.41 10.97 10.45
C GLU A 20 3.96 10.72 10.01
N VAL A 21 3.77 9.96 8.94
CA VAL A 21 2.44 9.54 8.47
C VAL A 21 1.79 8.62 9.50
N SER A 22 2.57 7.71 10.09
CA SER A 22 2.14 6.80 11.14
C SER A 22 1.76 7.54 12.43
N LEU A 23 2.55 8.53 12.85
CA LEU A 23 2.24 9.37 14.02
C LEU A 23 0.89 10.09 13.83
N ASN A 24 0.67 10.68 12.66
CA ASN A 24 -0.56 11.37 12.33
C ASN A 24 -1.77 10.42 12.25
N SER A 25 -1.62 9.28 11.54
CA SER A 25 -2.69 8.28 11.42
C SER A 25 -3.06 7.71 12.79
N GLY A 26 -2.08 7.34 13.61
CA GLY A 26 -2.30 6.81 14.95
C GLY A 26 -3.05 7.80 15.85
N GLY A 27 -2.67 9.09 15.81
CA GLY A 27 -3.38 10.16 16.52
C GLY A 27 -4.84 10.28 16.12
N CYS A 28 -5.10 10.34 14.80
CA CYS A 28 -6.47 10.42 14.26
C CYS A 28 -7.32 9.19 14.63
N ILE A 29 -6.74 7.98 14.54
CA ILE A 29 -7.43 6.72 14.92
C ILE A 29 -7.78 6.73 16.41
N ALA A 30 -6.82 7.08 17.28
CA ALA A 30 -7.05 7.09 18.72
C ALA A 30 -8.13 8.10 19.11
N GLU A 31 -8.12 9.28 18.52
CA GLU A 31 -9.17 10.30 18.74
C GLU A 31 -10.53 9.81 18.27
N ALA A 32 -10.61 9.19 17.07
CA ALA A 32 -11.84 8.66 16.52
C ALA A 32 -12.42 7.53 17.39
N LEU A 33 -11.59 6.59 17.83
CA LEU A 33 -12.01 5.48 18.70
C LEU A 33 -12.51 5.99 20.06
N ARG A 34 -11.83 6.98 20.66
CA ARG A 34 -12.28 7.63 21.89
C ARG A 34 -13.62 8.34 21.71
N GLY A 35 -13.82 8.98 20.56
CA GLY A 35 -15.11 9.61 20.20
C GLY A 35 -16.26 8.61 20.10
N GLU A 36 -15.98 7.35 19.78
CA GLU A 36 -16.94 6.24 19.73
C GLU A 36 -17.05 5.48 21.08
N GLY A 37 -16.40 5.99 22.14
CA GLY A 37 -16.47 5.43 23.49
C GLY A 37 -15.51 4.25 23.74
N VAL A 38 -14.51 4.04 22.90
CA VAL A 38 -13.49 3.01 23.10
C VAL A 38 -12.31 3.61 23.88
N GLU A 39 -11.96 2.99 25.01
CA GLU A 39 -10.73 3.33 25.73
C GLU A 39 -9.51 2.86 24.94
N VAL A 40 -8.58 3.78 24.65
CA VAL A 40 -7.43 3.52 23.80
C VAL A 40 -6.17 4.12 24.40
N GLU A 41 -5.16 3.29 24.59
CA GLU A 41 -3.77 3.71 24.79
C GLU A 41 -3.06 3.94 23.45
N MET A 42 -1.98 4.70 23.48
CA MET A 42 -1.12 4.93 22.33
C MET A 42 0.29 4.44 22.64
N TYR A 43 0.88 3.65 21.74
CA TYR A 43 2.24 3.13 21.92
C TYR A 43 3.11 3.44 20.71
N ASP A 44 4.09 4.31 20.89
CA ASP A 44 5.11 4.64 19.90
C ASP A 44 6.11 3.50 19.77
N TRP A 45 5.86 2.67 18.74
CA TRP A 45 6.60 1.45 18.47
C TRP A 45 7.98 1.72 17.88
N LEU A 46 8.96 0.99 18.42
CA LEU A 46 10.30 0.82 17.87
C LEU A 46 10.77 -0.61 18.20
N PRO A 47 11.55 -1.28 17.34
CA PRO A 47 12.00 -2.66 17.59
C PRO A 47 12.70 -2.88 18.94
N GLU A 48 13.48 -1.92 19.42
CA GLU A 48 14.15 -1.95 20.71
C GLU A 48 13.21 -1.89 21.92
N LYS A 49 11.93 -1.52 21.70
CA LYS A 49 10.89 -1.49 22.76
C LYS A 49 10.08 -2.79 22.85
N LEU A 50 10.49 -3.86 22.16
CA LEU A 50 9.74 -5.11 22.08
C LEU A 50 9.40 -5.69 23.45
N GLU A 51 10.38 -5.79 24.36
CA GLU A 51 10.19 -6.34 25.72
C GLU A 51 9.22 -5.49 26.55
N ASP A 52 9.36 -4.16 26.50
CA ASP A 52 8.42 -3.25 27.18
C ASP A 52 7.01 -3.42 26.66
N PHE A 53 6.82 -3.46 25.33
CA PHE A 53 5.51 -3.65 24.71
C PHE A 53 4.85 -4.96 25.15
N LEU A 54 5.56 -6.08 25.07
CA LEU A 54 5.04 -7.38 25.44
C LEU A 54 4.71 -7.49 26.94
N SER A 55 5.46 -6.79 27.81
CA SER A 55 5.24 -6.77 29.26
C SER A 55 3.91 -6.11 29.65
N ARG A 56 3.36 -5.21 28.81
CA ARG A 56 2.12 -4.47 29.06
C ARG A 56 0.85 -5.30 28.89
N ARG A 57 0.93 -6.45 28.21
CA ARG A 57 -0.16 -7.41 28.02
C ARG A 57 -1.47 -6.79 27.49
N TYR A 58 -1.36 -6.05 26.38
CA TYR A 58 -2.51 -5.46 25.73
C TYR A 58 -3.53 -6.52 25.30
N GLY A 59 -4.82 -6.21 25.42
CA GLY A 59 -5.91 -7.10 25.04
C GLY A 59 -6.12 -7.16 23.53
N ARG A 60 -5.83 -6.04 22.83
CA ARG A 60 -5.84 -5.97 21.37
C ARG A 60 -5.04 -4.77 20.85
N VAL A 61 -4.58 -4.89 19.62
CA VAL A 61 -3.73 -3.89 18.95
C VAL A 61 -4.42 -3.36 17.70
N TYR A 62 -4.56 -2.05 17.58
CA TYR A 62 -4.84 -1.40 16.31
C TYR A 62 -3.50 -1.03 15.65
N ILE A 63 -3.16 -1.66 14.53
CA ILE A 63 -1.92 -1.36 13.79
C ILE A 63 -2.14 -0.12 12.95
N ALA A 64 -1.34 0.93 13.21
CA ALA A 64 -1.27 2.17 12.45
C ALA A 64 0.16 2.48 11.99
N LEU A 65 1.01 1.45 11.90
CA LEU A 65 2.39 1.54 11.43
C LEU A 65 2.43 1.53 9.90
N HIS A 66 3.06 2.53 9.31
CA HIS A 66 3.24 2.62 7.87
C HIS A 66 4.66 2.25 7.46
N GLY A 67 4.77 1.47 6.38
CA GLY A 67 6.04 0.98 5.87
C GLY A 67 6.78 0.02 6.80
N GLY A 68 7.94 -0.45 6.37
CA GLY A 68 8.85 -1.27 7.18
C GLY A 68 8.18 -2.45 7.87
N SER A 69 8.55 -2.68 9.14
CA SER A 69 8.05 -3.80 9.95
C SER A 69 6.53 -3.77 10.18
N GLY A 70 5.89 -2.63 10.01
CA GLY A 70 4.43 -2.48 10.15
C GLY A 70 3.63 -3.11 9.02
N GLU A 71 4.20 -3.17 7.81
CA GLU A 71 3.51 -3.63 6.60
C GLU A 71 4.09 -4.92 5.98
N ASP A 72 5.27 -5.38 6.42
CA ASP A 72 5.95 -6.55 5.85
C ASP A 72 5.64 -7.89 6.56
N GLY A 73 4.80 -7.86 7.58
CA GLY A 73 4.36 -9.04 8.33
C GLY A 73 5.13 -9.32 9.61
N ARG A 74 6.24 -8.63 9.90
CA ARG A 74 7.06 -8.87 11.11
C ARG A 74 6.31 -8.52 12.39
N VAL A 75 5.67 -7.36 12.46
CA VAL A 75 4.86 -6.94 13.62
C VAL A 75 3.65 -7.85 13.78
N GLN A 76 2.98 -8.21 12.71
CA GLN A 76 1.86 -9.15 12.71
C GLN A 76 2.28 -10.52 13.25
N ALA A 77 3.41 -11.06 12.79
CA ALA A 77 3.94 -12.33 13.27
C ALA A 77 4.31 -12.29 14.76
N MET A 78 4.91 -11.20 15.23
CA MET A 78 5.21 -10.97 16.65
C MET A 78 3.93 -11.01 17.50
N LEU A 79 2.87 -10.33 17.06
CA LEU A 79 1.59 -10.30 17.76
C LEU A 79 0.91 -11.68 17.79
N GLU A 80 0.97 -12.45 16.68
CA GLU A 80 0.47 -13.83 16.64
C GLU A 80 1.23 -14.74 17.63
N LEU A 81 2.55 -14.68 17.65
CA LEU A 81 3.37 -15.45 18.60
C LEU A 81 3.10 -15.08 20.06
N ALA A 82 2.77 -13.83 20.32
CA ALA A 82 2.39 -13.33 21.65
C ALA A 82 0.92 -13.63 22.01
N GLY A 83 0.12 -14.14 21.07
CA GLY A 83 -1.31 -14.38 21.30
C GLY A 83 -2.12 -13.09 21.49
N ILE A 84 -1.67 -11.98 20.95
CA ILE A 84 -2.32 -10.66 21.06
C ILE A 84 -3.16 -10.42 19.80
N PRO A 85 -4.49 -10.28 19.89
CA PRO A 85 -5.35 -9.92 18.78
C PRO A 85 -4.96 -8.57 18.16
N TYR A 86 -5.00 -8.45 16.83
CA TYR A 86 -4.63 -7.22 16.13
C TYR A 86 -5.49 -7.00 14.89
N THR A 87 -5.54 -5.74 14.44
CA THR A 87 -6.26 -5.33 13.24
C THR A 87 -5.44 -5.54 11.97
N GLY A 88 -6.15 -5.76 10.86
CA GLY A 88 -5.52 -5.85 9.53
C GLY A 88 -5.18 -7.28 9.14
N VAL A 89 -4.35 -7.37 8.12
CA VAL A 89 -4.04 -8.63 7.43
C VAL A 89 -3.05 -9.50 8.21
N ARG A 90 -3.03 -10.80 7.90
CA ARG A 90 -2.10 -11.77 8.51
C ARG A 90 -0.67 -11.59 7.98
N PRO A 91 0.36 -12.13 8.68
CA PRO A 91 1.78 -11.91 8.31
C PRO A 91 2.09 -12.25 6.85
N ARG A 92 1.58 -13.37 6.36
CA ARG A 92 1.79 -13.80 4.97
C ARG A 92 1.16 -12.84 3.96
N ALA A 93 -0.05 -12.38 4.23
CA ALA A 93 -0.75 -11.42 3.38
C ALA A 93 -0.03 -10.06 3.36
N ALA A 94 0.46 -9.60 4.52
CA ALA A 94 1.26 -8.39 4.64
C ALA A 94 2.55 -8.49 3.80
N ALA A 95 3.32 -9.57 3.96
CA ALA A 95 4.55 -9.80 3.20
C ALA A 95 4.29 -9.88 1.68
N ASN A 96 3.24 -10.59 1.26
CA ASN A 96 2.85 -10.69 -0.15
C ASN A 96 2.41 -9.33 -0.72
N GLY A 97 1.69 -8.52 0.06
CA GLY A 97 1.23 -7.19 -0.34
C GLY A 97 2.37 -6.19 -0.48
N MET A 98 3.36 -6.27 0.42
CA MET A 98 4.53 -5.38 0.40
C MET A 98 5.42 -5.61 -0.82
N ASP A 99 5.56 -6.85 -1.30
CA ASP A 99 6.33 -7.20 -2.49
C ASP A 99 5.47 -7.03 -3.76
N LYS A 100 5.69 -5.93 -4.49
CA LYS A 100 4.93 -5.58 -5.71
C LYS A 100 5.07 -6.61 -6.82
N HIS A 101 6.21 -7.29 -6.91
CA HIS A 101 6.41 -8.34 -7.90
C HIS A 101 5.63 -9.58 -7.52
N LEU A 102 5.77 -10.04 -6.27
CA LEU A 102 5.08 -11.23 -5.80
C LEU A 102 3.55 -11.05 -5.81
N SER A 103 3.06 -9.88 -5.39
CA SER A 103 1.63 -9.57 -5.45
C SER A 103 1.07 -9.64 -6.88
N LYS A 104 1.80 -9.15 -7.90
CA LYS A 104 1.41 -9.26 -9.31
C LYS A 104 1.42 -10.71 -9.81
N ILE A 105 2.41 -11.51 -9.41
CA ILE A 105 2.45 -12.95 -9.76
C ILE A 105 1.20 -13.65 -9.19
N ILE A 106 0.92 -13.45 -7.91
CA ILE A 106 -0.24 -14.08 -7.25
C ILE A 106 -1.55 -13.64 -7.92
N VAL A 107 -1.74 -12.34 -8.13
CA VAL A 107 -2.95 -11.80 -8.76
C VAL A 107 -3.12 -12.31 -10.17
N GLY A 108 -2.06 -12.28 -10.98
CA GLY A 108 -2.09 -12.77 -12.37
C GLY A 108 -2.32 -14.27 -12.50
N ALA A 109 -1.86 -15.07 -11.53
CA ALA A 109 -2.06 -16.52 -11.53
C ALA A 109 -3.44 -16.93 -10.97
N ALA A 110 -3.97 -16.19 -9.99
CA ALA A 110 -5.18 -16.58 -9.27
C ALA A 110 -6.46 -15.87 -9.75
N THR A 111 -6.34 -14.85 -10.61
CA THR A 111 -7.47 -14.03 -11.05
C THR A 111 -7.41 -13.68 -12.54
N ASP A 112 -8.49 -13.09 -13.05
CA ASP A 112 -8.57 -12.47 -14.38
C ASP A 112 -8.23 -10.97 -14.38
N VAL A 113 -7.69 -10.45 -13.27
CA VAL A 113 -7.32 -9.04 -13.13
C VAL A 113 -6.02 -8.78 -13.87
N PRO A 114 -6.00 -7.87 -14.87
CA PRO A 114 -4.78 -7.55 -15.59
C PRO A 114 -3.72 -6.94 -14.67
N VAL A 115 -2.48 -7.32 -14.90
CA VAL A 115 -1.29 -6.71 -14.29
C VAL A 115 -0.38 -6.16 -15.40
N PRO A 116 0.38 -5.07 -15.17
CA PRO A 116 1.37 -4.62 -16.13
C PRO A 116 2.47 -5.68 -16.35
N ASP A 117 3.05 -5.72 -17.52
CA ASP A 117 4.24 -6.54 -17.77
C ASP A 117 5.42 -6.06 -16.92
N VAL A 118 6.19 -7.03 -16.40
CA VAL A 118 7.30 -6.77 -15.48
C VAL A 118 8.54 -7.56 -15.87
N VAL A 119 9.71 -6.94 -15.64
CA VAL A 119 11.01 -7.60 -15.59
C VAL A 119 11.66 -7.26 -14.26
N ILE A 120 12.24 -8.27 -13.61
CA ILE A 120 12.92 -8.11 -12.32
C ILE A 120 14.41 -8.40 -12.51
N VAL A 121 15.24 -7.56 -11.91
CA VAL A 121 16.69 -7.77 -11.85
C VAL A 121 17.15 -7.51 -10.40
N PRO A 122 17.89 -8.43 -9.77
CA PRO A 122 18.50 -8.15 -8.45
C PRO A 122 19.36 -6.88 -8.50
N ALA A 123 19.36 -6.08 -7.43
CA ALA A 123 20.08 -4.81 -7.38
C ALA A 123 21.58 -4.99 -7.67
N GLU A 124 22.23 -6.01 -7.10
CA GLU A 124 23.63 -6.32 -7.36
C GLU A 124 23.89 -6.58 -8.85
N GLU A 125 23.06 -7.39 -9.49
CA GLU A 125 23.17 -7.66 -10.92
C GLU A 125 22.93 -6.42 -11.75
N ALA A 126 21.94 -5.60 -11.40
CA ALA A 126 21.61 -4.38 -12.12
C ALA A 126 22.77 -3.36 -12.07
N LEU A 127 23.40 -3.19 -10.90
CA LEU A 127 24.59 -2.34 -10.72
C LEU A 127 25.79 -2.91 -11.50
N GLY A 128 26.02 -4.23 -11.44
CA GLY A 128 27.07 -4.89 -12.22
C GLY A 128 26.89 -4.73 -13.74
N ARG A 129 25.64 -4.73 -14.24
CA ARG A 129 25.35 -4.44 -15.66
C ARG A 129 25.79 -3.00 -16.02
N ILE A 130 25.53 -2.01 -15.15
CA ILE A 130 25.98 -0.61 -15.33
C ILE A 130 27.50 -0.54 -15.34
N GLU A 131 28.18 -1.16 -14.37
CA GLU A 131 29.65 -1.14 -14.25
C GLU A 131 30.34 -1.80 -15.44
N SER A 132 29.70 -2.81 -16.04
CA SER A 132 30.22 -3.48 -17.24
C SER A 132 30.41 -2.53 -18.45
N GLY A 133 29.69 -1.40 -18.48
CA GLY A 133 29.73 -0.43 -19.56
C GLY A 133 29.25 -0.91 -20.91
N LYS A 134 28.64 -2.12 -21.00
CA LYS A 134 28.15 -2.68 -22.28
C LYS A 134 27.01 -1.82 -22.83
N ALA A 135 27.04 -1.51 -24.10
CA ALA A 135 26.05 -0.65 -24.75
C ALA A 135 24.64 -1.27 -24.79
N ASP A 136 24.55 -2.59 -24.81
CA ASP A 136 23.31 -3.36 -24.94
C ASP A 136 22.76 -3.91 -23.61
N ARG A 137 23.30 -3.46 -22.47
CA ARG A 137 22.99 -4.00 -21.11
C ARG A 137 21.50 -3.97 -20.73
N TRP A 138 20.70 -3.10 -21.34
CA TRP A 138 19.25 -2.99 -21.11
C TRP A 138 18.40 -3.38 -22.33
N SER A 139 19.02 -3.82 -23.43
CA SER A 139 18.33 -4.09 -24.70
C SER A 139 17.21 -5.12 -24.57
N GLU A 140 17.39 -6.16 -23.77
CA GLU A 140 16.37 -7.18 -23.51
C GLU A 140 15.13 -6.58 -22.83
N ILE A 141 15.34 -5.71 -21.80
CA ILE A 141 14.27 -5.06 -21.06
C ILE A 141 13.50 -4.10 -21.97
N VAL A 142 14.23 -3.26 -22.71
CA VAL A 142 13.63 -2.31 -23.66
C VAL A 142 12.89 -3.04 -24.78
N SER A 143 13.42 -4.17 -25.27
CA SER A 143 12.75 -4.99 -26.30
C SER A 143 11.43 -5.58 -25.77
N LYS A 144 11.37 -5.97 -24.49
CA LYS A 144 10.17 -6.56 -23.89
C LYS A 144 9.13 -5.54 -23.50
N LEU A 145 9.52 -4.45 -22.85
CA LEU A 145 8.60 -3.49 -22.23
C LEU A 145 8.38 -2.22 -23.07
N GLY A 146 9.32 -1.90 -23.97
CA GLY A 146 9.36 -0.61 -24.68
C GLY A 146 9.81 0.54 -23.76
N VAL A 147 9.79 1.76 -24.30
CA VAL A 147 9.80 3.02 -23.56
C VAL A 147 8.60 3.84 -24.01
N PRO A 148 7.95 4.60 -23.11
CA PRO A 148 8.30 4.78 -21.69
C PRO A 148 8.04 3.54 -20.83
N LEU A 149 8.84 3.38 -19.77
CA LEU A 149 8.67 2.34 -18.73
C LEU A 149 8.92 2.93 -17.33
N ILE A 150 8.48 2.21 -16.28
CA ILE A 150 8.76 2.58 -14.89
C ILE A 150 9.88 1.71 -14.34
N VAL A 151 10.84 2.34 -13.65
CA VAL A 151 11.86 1.66 -12.84
C VAL A 151 11.61 1.99 -11.39
N LYS A 152 11.53 0.96 -10.53
CA LYS A 152 11.23 1.13 -9.09
C LYS A 152 11.77 -0.03 -8.26
N PRO A 153 11.97 0.15 -6.93
CA PRO A 153 12.18 -0.97 -6.02
C PRO A 153 10.91 -1.81 -5.90
N ALA A 154 11.05 -3.13 -5.76
CA ALA A 154 9.91 -4.03 -5.63
C ALA A 154 9.26 -3.99 -4.23
N ARG A 155 10.04 -3.68 -3.18
CA ARG A 155 9.65 -3.84 -1.76
C ARG A 155 9.63 -2.55 -0.96
N ASN A 156 9.70 -1.41 -1.61
CA ASN A 156 9.66 -0.11 -0.92
C ASN A 156 8.32 0.60 -1.13
N GLY A 157 7.92 1.40 -0.12
CA GLY A 157 6.69 2.20 -0.11
C GLY A 157 6.86 3.62 -0.67
N SER A 158 5.82 4.43 -0.55
CA SER A 158 5.81 5.89 -0.74
C SER A 158 6.46 6.43 -2.03
N SER A 159 6.47 5.66 -3.11
CA SER A 159 7.07 6.06 -4.40
C SER A 159 8.58 6.40 -4.33
N VAL A 160 9.29 6.01 -3.26
CA VAL A 160 10.74 6.19 -3.17
C VAL A 160 11.43 5.35 -4.23
N GLY A 161 12.38 5.94 -4.98
CA GLY A 161 13.13 5.27 -6.03
C GLY A 161 12.34 5.00 -7.32
N VAL A 162 11.10 5.48 -7.45
CA VAL A 162 10.28 5.31 -8.66
C VAL A 162 10.70 6.34 -9.72
N THR A 163 10.97 5.89 -10.94
CA THR A 163 11.36 6.74 -12.06
C THR A 163 10.61 6.37 -13.33
N LEU A 164 9.97 7.34 -13.97
CA LEU A 164 9.48 7.22 -15.35
C LEU A 164 10.68 7.42 -16.31
N VAL A 165 10.94 6.41 -17.13
CA VAL A 165 12.02 6.41 -18.12
C VAL A 165 11.41 6.56 -19.50
N GLU A 166 11.54 7.74 -20.11
CA GLU A 166 11.04 8.04 -21.44
C GLU A 166 12.07 7.72 -22.54
N ASP A 167 13.35 7.66 -22.16
CA ASP A 167 14.46 7.33 -23.04
C ASP A 167 15.38 6.28 -22.39
N ALA A 168 15.79 5.27 -23.16
CA ALA A 168 16.62 4.19 -22.66
C ALA A 168 17.99 4.65 -22.09
N GLY A 169 18.48 5.82 -22.51
CA GLY A 169 19.71 6.41 -21.98
C GLY A 169 19.60 6.81 -20.49
N ALA A 170 18.40 6.99 -19.97
CA ALA A 170 18.15 7.32 -18.56
C ALA A 170 18.07 6.08 -17.64
N LEU A 171 18.15 4.86 -18.19
CA LEU A 171 17.97 3.62 -17.40
C LEU A 171 19.00 3.46 -16.29
N ASP A 172 20.27 3.79 -16.53
CA ASP A 172 21.33 3.65 -15.50
C ASP A 172 21.03 4.49 -14.26
N GLU A 173 20.61 5.72 -14.45
CA GLU A 173 20.26 6.61 -13.33
C GLU A 173 19.00 6.13 -12.62
N ALA A 174 17.99 5.71 -13.36
CA ALA A 174 16.76 5.17 -12.80
C ALA A 174 17.02 3.89 -11.95
N VAL A 175 17.89 3.01 -12.44
CA VAL A 175 18.33 1.80 -11.72
C VAL A 175 19.08 2.17 -10.43
N ARG A 176 20.02 3.12 -10.48
CA ARG A 176 20.72 3.56 -9.27
C ARG A 176 19.79 4.08 -8.20
N ARG A 177 18.74 4.83 -8.59
CA ARG A 177 17.71 5.32 -7.66
C ARG A 177 16.84 4.21 -7.09
N ALA A 178 16.58 3.16 -7.86
CA ALA A 178 15.77 2.03 -7.42
C ALA A 178 16.55 1.04 -6.53
N CYS A 179 17.90 1.06 -6.55
CA CYS A 179 18.75 0.23 -5.70
C CYS A 179 18.86 0.81 -4.28
N VAL A 180 17.75 0.82 -3.52
CA VAL A 180 17.67 1.40 -2.16
C VAL A 180 18.34 0.52 -1.09
N SER A 181 18.53 -0.78 -1.36
CA SER A 181 19.28 -1.71 -0.51
C SER A 181 19.91 -2.82 -1.36
N ALA A 182 20.88 -3.54 -0.77
CA ALA A 182 21.57 -4.65 -1.45
C ALA A 182 20.62 -5.83 -1.78
N ASP A 183 19.62 -6.07 -0.92
CA ASP A 183 18.65 -7.18 -1.07
C ASP A 183 17.45 -6.81 -1.96
N GLU A 184 17.46 -5.60 -2.55
CA GLU A 184 16.33 -5.11 -3.33
C GLU A 184 16.27 -5.77 -4.71
N LEU A 185 15.05 -5.88 -5.20
CA LEU A 185 14.77 -6.23 -6.59
C LEU A 185 14.40 -4.97 -7.36
N VAL A 186 15.18 -4.66 -8.40
CA VAL A 186 14.85 -3.59 -9.33
C VAL A 186 13.77 -4.07 -10.28
N MET A 187 12.63 -3.42 -10.24
CA MET A 187 11.47 -3.75 -11.04
C MET A 187 11.34 -2.78 -12.20
N PHE A 188 11.40 -3.31 -13.41
CA PHE A 188 11.08 -2.61 -14.64
C PHE A 188 9.64 -2.98 -15.00
N GLU A 189 8.76 -1.99 -15.12
CA GLU A 189 7.33 -2.19 -15.32
C GLU A 189 6.85 -1.44 -16.55
N GLN A 190 5.96 -2.05 -17.32
CA GLN A 190 5.26 -1.43 -18.41
C GLN A 190 4.57 -0.14 -17.95
N TYR A 191 4.82 0.97 -18.63
CA TYR A 191 4.12 2.22 -18.36
C TYR A 191 2.69 2.19 -18.89
N ILE A 192 1.72 2.34 -18.01
CA ILE A 192 0.31 2.47 -18.36
C ILE A 192 -0.08 3.95 -18.29
N LYS A 193 -0.27 4.57 -19.44
CA LYS A 193 -0.76 5.95 -19.50
C LYS A 193 -2.27 5.98 -19.39
N GLY A 194 -2.80 6.70 -18.38
CA GLY A 194 -4.25 6.79 -18.21
C GLY A 194 -4.66 7.35 -16.86
N TYR A 195 -5.68 6.78 -16.28
CA TYR A 195 -6.33 7.22 -15.05
C TYR A 195 -5.75 6.48 -13.85
N GLU A 196 -5.41 7.21 -12.80
CA GLU A 196 -5.00 6.64 -11.52
C GLU A 196 -6.21 6.48 -10.61
N LEU A 197 -6.40 5.29 -10.07
CA LEU A 197 -7.59 4.88 -9.35
C LEU A 197 -7.21 4.07 -8.11
N THR A 198 -7.96 4.24 -7.06
CA THR A 198 -7.79 3.45 -5.84
C THR A 198 -9.13 2.99 -5.31
N VAL A 199 -9.15 1.80 -4.72
CA VAL A 199 -10.33 1.18 -4.12
C VAL A 199 -10.03 0.85 -2.67
N ALA A 200 -10.84 1.36 -1.75
CA ALA A 200 -10.81 0.92 -0.36
C ALA A 200 -11.61 -0.38 -0.20
N VAL A 201 -10.99 -1.38 0.41
CA VAL A 201 -11.61 -2.68 0.69
C VAL A 201 -11.61 -2.90 2.20
N LEU A 202 -12.78 -3.00 2.82
CA LEU A 202 -12.98 -3.25 4.24
C LEU A 202 -13.52 -4.66 4.44
N ASN A 203 -12.81 -5.48 5.20
CA ASN A 203 -13.20 -6.86 5.49
C ASN A 203 -13.60 -7.65 4.22
N GLY A 204 -12.78 -7.50 3.17
CA GLY A 204 -12.96 -8.16 1.88
C GLY A 204 -14.07 -7.59 0.99
N ARG A 205 -14.71 -6.47 1.38
CA ARG A 205 -15.75 -5.77 0.61
C ARG A 205 -15.28 -4.39 0.16
N ALA A 206 -15.42 -4.08 -1.10
CA ALA A 206 -15.09 -2.77 -1.64
C ALA A 206 -16.10 -1.72 -1.13
N LEU A 207 -15.58 -0.61 -0.59
CA LEU A 207 -16.38 0.54 -0.16
C LEU A 207 -16.67 1.50 -1.31
N GLY A 208 -15.77 1.61 -2.28
CA GLY A 208 -15.89 2.52 -3.41
C GLY A 208 -14.56 2.83 -4.08
N VAL A 209 -14.63 3.66 -5.11
CA VAL A 209 -13.49 4.08 -5.94
C VAL A 209 -13.18 5.55 -5.68
N CYS A 210 -11.88 5.87 -5.66
CA CYS A 210 -11.41 7.24 -5.76
C CYS A 210 -10.49 7.35 -6.99
N GLN A 211 -10.77 8.32 -7.86
CA GLN A 211 -9.88 8.72 -8.94
C GLN A 211 -8.94 9.80 -8.41
N ILE A 212 -7.65 9.64 -8.69
CA ILE A 212 -6.58 10.57 -8.32
C ILE A 212 -6.19 11.33 -9.58
N ILE A 213 -6.27 12.66 -9.54
CA ILE A 213 -5.93 13.53 -10.66
C ILE A 213 -4.77 14.44 -10.21
N PRO A 214 -3.51 13.98 -10.38
CA PRO A 214 -2.37 14.83 -10.08
C PRO A 214 -2.26 15.92 -11.13
N LYS A 215 -1.78 17.09 -10.76
CA LYS A 215 -1.48 18.16 -11.73
C LYS A 215 -0.20 17.92 -12.51
N ASN A 216 0.67 17.03 -11.98
CA ASN A 216 1.87 16.60 -12.67
C ASN A 216 1.60 15.34 -13.50
N ALA A 217 2.52 15.02 -14.41
CA ALA A 217 2.43 13.82 -15.25
C ALA A 217 2.46 12.50 -14.46
N PHE A 218 2.80 12.53 -13.16
CA PHE A 218 2.97 11.37 -12.29
C PHE A 218 2.62 11.71 -10.82
N TYR A 219 1.97 10.79 -10.11
CA TYR A 219 1.63 10.90 -8.70
C TYR A 219 2.82 10.42 -7.85
N ASP A 220 3.82 11.29 -7.72
CA ASP A 220 5.05 11.06 -6.96
C ASP A 220 4.88 11.34 -5.46
N TRP A 221 5.96 11.15 -4.69
CA TRP A 221 5.99 11.41 -3.25
C TRP A 221 5.59 12.85 -2.91
N ASP A 222 6.05 13.82 -3.70
CA ASP A 222 5.73 15.24 -3.50
C ASP A 222 4.22 15.51 -3.69
N ALA A 223 3.61 14.89 -4.71
CA ALA A 223 2.16 14.97 -4.95
C ALA A 223 1.34 14.26 -3.86
N LYS A 224 1.90 13.25 -3.17
CA LYS A 224 1.23 12.52 -2.10
C LYS A 224 1.20 13.29 -0.77
N TYR A 225 2.29 13.97 -0.41
CA TYR A 225 2.49 14.48 0.96
C TYR A 225 2.71 15.99 1.06
N ASN A 226 3.27 16.64 0.05
CA ASN A 226 3.66 18.05 0.12
C ASN A 226 2.74 18.98 -0.66
N ARG A 227 2.02 18.47 -1.68
CA ARG A 227 1.18 19.30 -2.56
C ARG A 227 -0.29 19.15 -2.21
N ASN A 228 -0.99 20.30 -2.14
CA ASN A 228 -2.43 20.37 -1.88
C ASN A 228 -3.26 20.53 -3.17
N ASP A 229 -2.65 20.33 -4.35
CA ASP A 229 -3.27 20.60 -5.65
C ASP A 229 -3.71 19.35 -6.42
N THR A 230 -3.55 18.17 -5.83
CA THR A 230 -4.10 16.91 -6.35
C THR A 230 -5.62 16.88 -6.13
N GLU A 231 -6.39 16.66 -7.19
CA GLU A 231 -7.84 16.48 -7.11
C GLU A 231 -8.20 15.01 -6.87
N TYR A 232 -9.21 14.78 -6.03
CA TYR A 232 -9.69 13.45 -5.67
C TYR A 232 -11.19 13.38 -5.94
N LEU A 233 -11.61 12.53 -6.89
CA LEU A 233 -13.01 12.32 -7.22
C LEU A 233 -13.51 10.99 -6.66
N THR A 234 -14.53 11.04 -5.82
CA THR A 234 -15.20 9.88 -5.22
C THR A 234 -16.71 10.09 -5.30
N PRO A 235 -17.48 9.31 -6.13
CA PRO A 235 -17.02 8.28 -7.07
C PRO A 235 -16.14 8.84 -8.20
N SER A 236 -15.56 7.95 -9.04
CA SER A 236 -14.74 8.38 -10.17
C SER A 236 -15.55 9.09 -11.25
N SER A 237 -14.88 9.85 -12.12
CA SER A 237 -15.53 10.47 -13.29
C SER A 237 -15.80 9.47 -14.43
N LEU A 238 -15.37 8.20 -14.29
CA LEU A 238 -15.42 7.18 -15.35
C LEU A 238 -16.76 6.44 -15.39
N GLY A 239 -17.65 6.72 -14.44
CA GLY A 239 -19.03 6.25 -14.40
C GLY A 239 -19.25 5.00 -13.53
N ALA A 240 -20.50 4.86 -13.04
CA ALA A 240 -20.87 3.86 -12.05
C ALA A 240 -20.62 2.40 -12.51
N ALA A 241 -20.78 2.10 -13.79
CA ALA A 241 -20.51 0.75 -14.32
C ALA A 241 -19.02 0.41 -14.29
N PHE A 242 -18.14 1.38 -14.55
CA PHE A 242 -16.70 1.22 -14.43
C PHE A 242 -16.32 1.03 -12.96
N ASP A 243 -16.82 1.87 -12.06
CA ASP A 243 -16.53 1.79 -10.62
C ASP A 243 -16.97 0.44 -10.03
N ALA A 244 -18.16 -0.04 -10.38
CA ALA A 244 -18.65 -1.35 -9.94
C ALA A 244 -17.73 -2.50 -10.41
N ARG A 245 -17.26 -2.45 -11.67
CA ARG A 245 -16.30 -3.42 -12.18
C ARG A 245 -14.97 -3.36 -11.44
N LEU A 246 -14.45 -2.16 -11.19
CA LEU A 246 -13.18 -1.96 -10.48
C LEU A 246 -13.27 -2.43 -9.02
N CYS A 247 -14.38 -2.16 -8.34
CA CYS A 247 -14.66 -2.69 -7.00
C CYS A 247 -14.63 -4.23 -6.98
N ALA A 248 -15.29 -4.88 -7.94
CA ALA A 248 -15.27 -6.34 -8.04
C ALA A 248 -13.85 -6.89 -8.30
N MET A 249 -13.04 -6.18 -9.09
CA MET A 249 -11.63 -6.54 -9.31
C MET A 249 -10.80 -6.37 -8.03
N ALA A 250 -10.97 -5.29 -7.29
CA ALA A 250 -10.29 -5.06 -6.02
C ALA A 250 -10.63 -6.14 -4.97
N GLU A 251 -11.88 -6.60 -4.92
CA GLU A 251 -12.25 -7.72 -4.05
C GLU A 251 -11.58 -9.05 -4.47
N LYS A 252 -11.42 -9.30 -5.78
CA LYS A 252 -10.67 -10.46 -6.28
C LYS A 252 -9.20 -10.39 -5.88
N VAL A 253 -8.58 -9.21 -6.05
CA VAL A 253 -7.20 -8.95 -5.63
C VAL A 253 -7.03 -9.19 -4.14
N ALA A 254 -7.90 -8.60 -3.31
CA ALA A 254 -7.84 -8.76 -1.85
C ALA A 254 -7.97 -10.23 -1.45
N ARG A 255 -8.88 -11.00 -2.06
CA ARG A 255 -9.01 -12.44 -1.81
C ARG A 255 -7.77 -13.23 -2.26
N ALA A 256 -7.23 -12.96 -3.44
CA ALA A 256 -6.06 -13.65 -3.97
C ALA A 256 -4.82 -13.45 -3.09
N LEU A 257 -4.66 -12.26 -2.53
CA LEU A 257 -3.56 -11.90 -1.64
C LEU A 257 -3.85 -12.20 -0.16
N GLU A 258 -5.03 -12.78 0.17
CA GLU A 258 -5.50 -13.02 1.55
C GLU A 258 -5.63 -11.73 2.39
N CYS A 259 -5.79 -10.59 1.73
CA CYS A 259 -5.95 -9.27 2.34
C CYS A 259 -7.44 -8.96 2.62
N THR A 260 -8.12 -9.86 3.34
CA THR A 260 -9.56 -9.78 3.59
C THR A 260 -9.93 -9.34 5.01
N ASP A 261 -8.95 -9.17 5.88
CA ASP A 261 -9.16 -8.70 7.26
C ASP A 261 -8.78 -7.22 7.37
N GLY A 262 -9.55 -6.45 8.13
CA GLY A 262 -9.34 -5.01 8.32
C GLY A 262 -9.62 -4.19 7.05
N VAL A 263 -8.88 -3.10 6.87
CA VAL A 263 -9.00 -2.22 5.71
C VAL A 263 -7.70 -2.21 4.90
N VAL A 264 -7.84 -2.40 3.59
CA VAL A 264 -6.72 -2.31 2.64
C VAL A 264 -7.09 -1.39 1.49
N ARG A 265 -6.10 -0.92 0.74
CA ARG A 265 -6.27 -0.08 -0.44
C ARG A 265 -5.61 -0.74 -1.64
N ALA A 266 -6.41 -1.05 -2.65
CA ALA A 266 -5.91 -1.59 -3.92
C ALA A 266 -5.81 -0.47 -4.96
N ASP A 267 -4.62 -0.28 -5.52
CA ASP A 267 -4.31 0.79 -6.46
C ASP A 267 -4.23 0.25 -7.89
N PHE A 268 -4.84 0.98 -8.82
CA PHE A 268 -4.99 0.61 -10.22
C PHE A 268 -4.63 1.75 -11.16
N LEU A 269 -4.18 1.40 -12.36
CA LEU A 269 -4.18 2.31 -13.51
C LEU A 269 -5.20 1.82 -14.54
N ALA A 270 -5.96 2.73 -15.16
CA ALA A 270 -6.78 2.39 -16.31
C ALA A 270 -6.26 3.11 -17.55
N ASP A 271 -6.03 2.37 -18.64
CA ASP A 271 -5.57 2.97 -19.89
C ASP A 271 -6.65 3.80 -20.59
N GLY A 272 -6.32 4.39 -21.74
CA GLY A 272 -7.26 5.20 -22.54
C GLY A 272 -8.49 4.44 -23.05
N SER A 273 -8.46 3.10 -23.04
CA SER A 273 -9.61 2.23 -23.36
C SER A 273 -10.42 1.83 -22.14
N LEU A 274 -10.09 2.35 -20.97
CA LEU A 274 -10.65 2.00 -19.65
C LEU A 274 -10.41 0.53 -19.28
N LYS A 275 -9.28 -0.05 -19.68
CA LYS A 275 -8.82 -1.35 -19.21
C LYS A 275 -8.04 -1.14 -17.92
N PRO A 276 -8.50 -1.67 -16.75
CA PRO A 276 -7.79 -1.53 -15.49
C PRO A 276 -6.62 -2.52 -15.40
N TYR A 277 -5.56 -2.08 -14.72
CA TYR A 277 -4.38 -2.87 -14.37
C TYR A 277 -4.09 -2.70 -12.89
N PHE A 278 -3.93 -3.79 -12.15
CA PHE A 278 -3.57 -3.76 -10.74
C PHE A 278 -2.09 -3.33 -10.59
N LEU A 279 -1.86 -2.32 -9.76
CA LEU A 279 -0.51 -1.84 -9.44
C LEU A 279 0.05 -2.44 -8.17
N GLU A 280 -0.64 -2.22 -7.07
CA GLU A 280 -0.20 -2.63 -5.73
C GLU A 280 -1.38 -2.66 -4.75
N ILE A 281 -1.18 -3.32 -3.61
CA ILE A 281 -2.09 -3.27 -2.46
C ILE A 281 -1.33 -2.69 -1.26
N ASN A 282 -1.99 -1.78 -0.54
CA ASN A 282 -1.49 -1.22 0.70
C ASN A 282 -2.28 -1.83 1.84
N THR A 283 -1.58 -2.53 2.74
CA THR A 283 -2.19 -3.34 3.82
C THR A 283 -2.43 -2.56 5.10
N VAL A 284 -1.77 -1.41 5.28
CA VAL A 284 -2.03 -0.45 6.37
C VAL A 284 -2.15 0.95 5.76
N PRO A 285 -3.27 1.26 5.10
CA PRO A 285 -3.44 2.54 4.41
C PRO A 285 -3.53 3.71 5.40
N GLY A 286 -3.12 4.90 4.95
CA GLY A 286 -3.21 6.13 5.74
C GLY A 286 -4.62 6.40 6.25
N MET A 287 -4.72 6.79 7.51
CA MET A 287 -5.96 7.01 8.26
C MET A 287 -6.01 8.41 8.87
N THR A 288 -5.80 9.43 8.04
CA THR A 288 -5.98 10.85 8.40
C THR A 288 -7.19 11.44 7.68
N SER A 289 -7.60 12.65 8.04
CA SER A 289 -8.70 13.36 7.36
C SER A 289 -8.44 13.58 5.85
N HIS A 290 -7.19 13.59 5.43
CA HIS A 290 -6.78 13.78 4.03
C HIS A 290 -6.56 12.45 3.28
N SER A 291 -6.51 11.32 3.99
CA SER A 291 -6.25 10.00 3.41
C SER A 291 -7.41 9.52 2.53
N LEU A 292 -7.08 8.68 1.55
CA LEU A 292 -8.03 8.21 0.52
C LEU A 292 -9.09 7.28 1.09
N VAL A 293 -8.71 6.35 1.98
CA VAL A 293 -9.65 5.40 2.59
C VAL A 293 -10.76 6.09 3.39
N PRO A 294 -10.47 7.05 4.31
CA PRO A 294 -11.52 7.82 4.97
C PRO A 294 -12.42 8.63 4.03
N LYS A 295 -11.87 9.15 2.92
CA LYS A 295 -12.68 9.86 1.90
C LYS A 295 -13.67 8.92 1.21
N ILE A 296 -13.20 7.74 0.80
CA ILE A 296 -14.04 6.70 0.17
C ILE A 296 -15.11 6.20 1.16
N ALA A 297 -14.73 5.90 2.41
CA ALA A 297 -15.66 5.46 3.44
C ALA A 297 -16.77 6.50 3.69
N ARG A 298 -16.41 7.78 3.77
CA ARG A 298 -17.40 8.87 3.92
C ARG A 298 -18.39 8.92 2.75
N GLN A 299 -17.90 8.75 1.51
CA GLN A 299 -18.78 8.69 0.32
C GLN A 299 -19.70 7.48 0.37
N ALA A 300 -19.26 6.35 0.95
CA ALA A 300 -20.08 5.17 1.20
C ALA A 300 -21.05 5.32 2.40
N GLY A 301 -21.11 6.50 3.03
CA GLY A 301 -21.99 6.78 4.17
C GLY A 301 -21.44 6.35 5.53
N MET A 302 -20.15 6.01 5.63
CA MET A 302 -19.49 5.58 6.86
C MET A 302 -18.66 6.70 7.46
N SER A 303 -18.90 7.08 8.72
CA SER A 303 -18.07 8.05 9.44
C SER A 303 -16.67 7.49 9.69
N PHE A 304 -15.70 8.38 9.94
CA PHE A 304 -14.34 7.94 10.26
C PHE A 304 -14.27 7.12 11.55
N GLY A 305 -15.05 7.51 12.58
CA GLY A 305 -15.16 6.74 13.81
C GLY A 305 -15.74 5.34 13.57
N ALA A 306 -16.84 5.25 12.80
CA ALA A 306 -17.42 3.97 12.43
C ALA A 306 -16.44 3.08 11.65
N LEU A 307 -15.66 3.65 10.72
CA LEU A 307 -14.60 2.93 10.00
C LEU A 307 -13.56 2.36 10.97
N CYS A 308 -13.05 3.17 11.90
CA CYS A 308 -12.06 2.73 12.89
C CYS A 308 -12.60 1.61 13.78
N VAL A 309 -13.87 1.73 14.21
CA VAL A 309 -14.54 0.69 15.02
C VAL A 309 -14.72 -0.62 14.22
N GLU A 310 -15.13 -0.54 12.95
CA GLU A 310 -15.28 -1.75 12.11
C GLU A 310 -13.93 -2.44 11.86
N VAL A 311 -12.85 -1.69 11.66
CA VAL A 311 -11.50 -2.25 11.57
C VAL A 311 -11.10 -2.90 12.90
N LEU A 312 -11.37 -2.25 14.05
CA LEU A 312 -11.05 -2.78 15.38
C LEU A 312 -11.82 -4.06 15.71
N LYS A 313 -13.09 -4.17 15.32
CA LYS A 313 -13.91 -5.39 15.49
C LYS A 313 -13.32 -6.58 14.73
N GLY A 314 -12.59 -6.35 13.66
CA GLY A 314 -11.90 -7.38 12.89
C GLY A 314 -10.61 -7.89 13.52
N ALA A 315 -10.19 -7.39 14.68
CA ALA A 315 -8.99 -7.88 15.38
C ALA A 315 -9.18 -9.34 15.81
N LYS A 316 -8.20 -10.19 15.48
CA LYS A 316 -8.23 -11.65 15.71
C LYS A 316 -6.94 -12.13 16.34
#